data_6875922d96dc128182c68f0078454214
#
_entry.id   6875922d96dc128182c68f0078454214
#
_cell.length_a   1.000
_cell.length_b   1.000
_cell.length_c   1.000
_cell.angle_alpha   90.00
_cell.angle_beta   90.00
_cell.angle_gamma   90.00
#
_symmetry.space_group_name_H-M   'P 1'
#
loop_
_entity.id
_entity.type
_entity.pdbx_description
1 polymer ?
#
loop_
_entity_poly.entity_id
_entity_poly.type
_entity_poly.pdbx_seq_one_letter_code
_entity_poly.pdbx_strand_id
1 'polypeptide(L)'
;MKFSTKAETLQAQQAGAQLFVCAEASQLNNPTALALFASLEEGQNFADTKIPTDNGLQAIAIARLEKTDRAALNKAAAEAAKWAQNQETVNVDVHAFEEAQAAAVAEAFAIAFGNAAYRFDRYKKEAKPAKFAEAVFHSAHEAAVKEALRIAEAQVYGQSLCRDLGNAAPNECTPEFLARTAKAEAEKLGAHAKIIEKDYIKENMGSFWSVAKGSVEDPYLVELSYFGAADKEAAPVVLVGKGITFDTGGISLKPGLNMDEMKFDMCGAATVISTFCAAVKLQLPINLIAVVATCENMPSGAANKPGDVVKSMKGLTIEVLNTDAEGRLILCDALTYAEQFKPKAVIDVATLTGACIIALGHDVSGVMGNNQDLVDSLLTASRNVDDKAWQLPLFETYKDQLKSNFADIPNIGTPGAGTITAATFLSYFTEDYSWAHLDIAGTAWKSGGEKGATGRPVPLLLNYLRNVK
;
A
#
# COMPACT_ATOMS: atom_id res chain seq x y z
N MET A 1 1.94 10.42 -15.86
CA MET A 1 0.74 10.22 -16.66
C MET A 1 -0.28 11.28 -16.30
N LYS A 2 -1.05 11.80 -17.25
CA LYS A 2 -2.04 12.86 -17.05
C LYS A 2 -3.45 12.31 -17.26
N PHE A 3 -4.39 12.70 -16.41
CA PHE A 3 -5.82 12.46 -16.58
C PHE A 3 -6.56 13.77 -16.77
N SER A 4 -7.57 13.75 -17.64
CA SER A 4 -8.47 14.88 -17.86
C SER A 4 -9.88 14.39 -18.22
N THR A 5 -10.87 15.29 -18.16
CA THR A 5 -12.27 14.96 -18.51
C THR A 5 -12.83 15.99 -19.47
N LYS A 6 -13.83 15.59 -20.28
CA LYS A 6 -14.61 16.42 -21.19
C LYS A 6 -16.08 16.05 -21.13
N ALA A 7 -16.95 17.04 -21.17
CA ALA A 7 -18.40 16.85 -21.22
C ALA A 7 -18.89 16.38 -22.60
N GLU A 8 -18.10 16.62 -23.65
CA GLU A 8 -18.45 16.28 -25.02
C GLU A 8 -18.41 14.78 -25.27
N THR A 9 -19.35 14.26 -26.03
CA THR A 9 -19.33 12.89 -26.54
C THR A 9 -18.10 12.66 -27.40
N LEU A 10 -17.50 11.48 -27.29
CA LEU A 10 -16.33 11.11 -28.07
C LEU A 10 -16.65 11.08 -29.56
N GLN A 11 -15.96 11.92 -30.33
CA GLN A 11 -16.16 12.03 -31.78
C GLN A 11 -15.35 10.95 -32.54
N ALA A 12 -15.92 10.41 -33.61
CA ALA A 12 -15.29 9.33 -34.39
C ALA A 12 -13.91 9.69 -34.95
N GLN A 13 -13.66 10.96 -35.25
CA GLN A 13 -12.38 11.46 -35.83
C GLN A 13 -11.47 12.14 -34.78
N GLN A 14 -11.77 12.02 -33.51
CA GLN A 14 -10.92 12.61 -32.46
C GLN A 14 -9.53 11.97 -32.45
N ALA A 15 -8.49 12.80 -32.41
CA ALA A 15 -7.11 12.31 -32.37
C ALA A 15 -6.84 11.43 -31.15
N GLY A 16 -5.96 10.42 -31.32
CA GLY A 16 -5.61 9.44 -30.30
C GLY A 16 -6.43 8.14 -30.40
N ALA A 17 -6.08 7.19 -29.57
CA ALA A 17 -6.80 5.94 -29.45
C ALA A 17 -8.16 6.15 -28.76
N GLN A 18 -9.15 5.35 -29.08
CA GLN A 18 -10.51 5.42 -28.51
C GLN A 18 -10.83 4.14 -27.77
N LEU A 19 -11.32 4.25 -26.55
CA LEU A 19 -11.82 3.16 -25.72
C LEU A 19 -13.27 3.45 -25.33
N PHE A 20 -14.18 2.58 -25.76
CA PHE A 20 -15.58 2.62 -25.38
C PHE A 20 -15.84 1.65 -24.23
N VAL A 21 -16.36 2.14 -23.12
CA VAL A 21 -16.73 1.31 -21.96
C VAL A 21 -18.25 1.24 -21.92
N CYS A 22 -18.83 0.04 -21.94
CA CYS A 22 -20.28 -0.14 -21.96
C CYS A 22 -20.70 -1.48 -21.34
N ALA A 23 -21.95 -1.60 -20.93
CA ALA A 23 -22.57 -2.85 -20.51
C ALA A 23 -23.31 -3.53 -21.68
N GLU A 24 -23.96 -2.74 -22.54
CA GLU A 24 -24.82 -3.21 -23.63
C GLU A 24 -24.50 -2.51 -24.95
N ALA A 25 -24.79 -3.19 -26.07
CA ALA A 25 -24.60 -2.64 -27.42
C ALA A 25 -25.40 -1.37 -27.68
N SER A 26 -26.61 -1.26 -27.09
CA SER A 26 -27.49 -0.09 -27.18
C SER A 26 -26.87 1.22 -26.69
N GLN A 27 -25.82 1.12 -25.88
CA GLN A 27 -25.06 2.25 -25.31
C GLN A 27 -24.02 2.82 -26.28
N LEU A 28 -23.77 2.16 -27.41
CA LEU A 28 -22.71 2.52 -28.36
C LEU A 28 -23.27 3.23 -29.58
N ASN A 29 -22.70 4.39 -29.88
CA ASN A 29 -23.03 5.18 -31.08
C ASN A 29 -21.98 5.07 -32.21
N ASN A 30 -20.82 4.41 -31.91
CA ASN A 30 -19.72 4.23 -32.86
C ASN A 30 -19.90 2.91 -33.62
N PRO A 31 -19.95 2.89 -34.97
CA PRO A 31 -20.15 1.65 -35.74
C PRO A 31 -19.07 0.61 -35.54
N THR A 32 -17.78 1.04 -35.39
CA THR A 32 -16.67 0.13 -35.14
C THR A 32 -16.75 -0.48 -33.75
N ALA A 33 -17.12 0.32 -32.73
CA ALA A 33 -17.31 -0.18 -31.38
C ALA A 33 -18.50 -1.17 -31.32
N LEU A 34 -19.60 -0.92 -32.05
CA LEU A 34 -20.68 -1.88 -32.18
C LEU A 34 -20.28 -3.19 -32.85
N ALA A 35 -19.43 -3.12 -33.89
CA ALA A 35 -18.92 -4.32 -34.56
C ALA A 35 -17.98 -5.12 -33.62
N LEU A 36 -17.14 -4.43 -32.86
CA LEU A 36 -16.28 -5.06 -31.83
C LEU A 36 -17.13 -5.70 -30.71
N PHE A 37 -18.19 -5.02 -30.26
CA PHE A 37 -19.09 -5.59 -29.25
C PHE A 37 -19.74 -6.88 -29.75
N ALA A 38 -20.22 -6.88 -31.00
CA ALA A 38 -20.83 -8.05 -31.61
C ALA A 38 -19.84 -9.22 -31.84
N SER A 39 -18.54 -8.93 -31.89
CA SER A 39 -17.48 -9.95 -32.06
C SER A 39 -17.04 -10.58 -30.75
N LEU A 40 -17.45 -10.07 -29.59
CA LEU A 40 -17.09 -10.63 -28.29
C LEU A 40 -17.74 -12.00 -28.09
N GLU A 41 -16.93 -13.02 -27.84
CA GLU A 41 -17.41 -14.35 -27.46
C GLU A 41 -17.89 -14.38 -26.00
N GLU A 42 -18.52 -15.48 -25.60
CA GLU A 42 -18.93 -15.69 -24.21
C GLU A 42 -17.69 -15.67 -23.28
N GLY A 43 -17.73 -14.84 -22.24
CA GLY A 43 -16.62 -14.65 -21.29
C GLY A 43 -15.52 -13.69 -21.76
N GLN A 44 -15.56 -13.18 -23.00
CA GLN A 44 -14.69 -12.11 -23.47
C GLN A 44 -15.28 -10.73 -23.13
N ASN A 45 -14.46 -9.87 -22.54
CA ASN A 45 -14.86 -8.54 -22.11
C ASN A 45 -14.07 -7.42 -22.77
N PHE A 46 -13.13 -7.75 -23.66
CA PHE A 46 -12.30 -6.78 -24.36
C PHE A 46 -12.05 -7.19 -25.80
N ALA A 47 -12.16 -6.22 -26.72
CA ALA A 47 -11.73 -6.38 -28.11
C ALA A 47 -11.18 -5.06 -28.64
N ASP A 48 -10.24 -5.12 -29.58
CA ASP A 48 -9.65 -3.96 -30.22
C ASP A 48 -9.42 -4.17 -31.72
N THR A 49 -9.29 -3.06 -32.44
CA THR A 49 -8.95 -3.03 -33.87
C THR A 49 -8.26 -1.73 -34.23
N LYS A 50 -7.78 -1.64 -35.47
CA LYS A 50 -7.27 -0.40 -36.05
C LYS A 50 -8.02 -0.09 -37.33
N ILE A 51 -8.50 1.14 -37.47
CA ILE A 51 -9.18 1.62 -38.66
C ILE A 51 -8.35 2.66 -39.38
N PRO A 52 -8.39 2.71 -40.74
CA PRO A 52 -7.79 3.79 -41.52
C PRO A 52 -8.51 5.12 -41.25
N THR A 53 -7.74 6.20 -41.13
CA THR A 53 -8.22 7.58 -41.08
C THR A 53 -7.33 8.44 -41.96
N ASP A 54 -7.73 9.68 -42.20
CA ASP A 54 -6.93 10.65 -42.99
C ASP A 54 -5.54 10.90 -42.36
N ASN A 55 -5.38 10.65 -41.05
CA ASN A 55 -4.15 10.84 -40.30
C ASN A 55 -3.38 9.53 -40.00
N GLY A 56 -3.74 8.42 -40.65
CA GLY A 56 -3.14 7.12 -40.44
C GLY A 56 -4.08 6.11 -39.77
N LEU A 57 -3.53 5.15 -39.03
CA LEU A 57 -4.32 4.12 -38.33
C LEU A 57 -4.74 4.60 -36.94
N GLN A 58 -6.04 4.62 -36.67
CA GLN A 58 -6.59 4.88 -35.35
C GLN A 58 -6.91 3.57 -34.63
N ALA A 59 -6.44 3.41 -33.40
CA ALA A 59 -6.75 2.28 -32.53
C ALA A 59 -8.10 2.52 -31.86
N ILE A 60 -9.01 1.53 -31.94
CA ILE A 60 -10.30 1.53 -31.29
C ILE A 60 -10.43 0.26 -30.47
N ALA A 61 -10.91 0.40 -29.24
CA ALA A 61 -11.16 -0.74 -28.35
C ALA A 61 -12.52 -0.59 -27.64
N ILE A 62 -13.00 -1.72 -27.18
CA ILE A 62 -14.19 -1.83 -26.33
C ILE A 62 -13.88 -2.62 -25.07
N ALA A 63 -14.39 -2.14 -23.94
CA ALA A 63 -14.43 -2.88 -22.68
C ALA A 63 -15.87 -3.09 -22.26
N ARG A 64 -16.35 -4.35 -22.29
CA ARG A 64 -17.70 -4.73 -21.87
C ARG A 64 -17.71 -4.99 -20.37
N LEU A 65 -18.64 -4.37 -19.66
CA LEU A 65 -18.88 -4.58 -18.23
C LEU A 65 -20.10 -5.47 -18.04
N GLU A 66 -19.91 -6.75 -17.75
CA GLU A 66 -21.01 -7.67 -17.41
C GLU A 66 -21.59 -7.38 -16.02
N LYS A 67 -20.77 -6.81 -15.14
CA LYS A 67 -21.11 -6.37 -13.78
C LYS A 67 -20.41 -5.07 -13.48
N THR A 68 -20.95 -4.30 -12.56
CA THR A 68 -20.41 -3.01 -12.11
C THR A 68 -19.83 -3.09 -10.69
N ASP A 69 -19.67 -4.30 -10.12
CA ASP A 69 -18.94 -4.46 -8.87
C ASP A 69 -17.42 -4.16 -9.06
N ARG A 70 -16.74 -3.86 -7.98
CA ARG A 70 -15.36 -3.39 -8.03
C ARG A 70 -14.40 -4.40 -8.67
N ALA A 71 -14.57 -5.68 -8.42
CA ALA A 71 -13.71 -6.71 -8.98
C ALA A 71 -13.86 -6.81 -10.51
N ALA A 72 -15.09 -6.74 -11.02
CA ALA A 72 -15.38 -6.72 -12.46
C ALA A 72 -14.81 -5.46 -13.13
N LEU A 73 -14.98 -4.28 -12.51
CA LEU A 73 -14.39 -3.02 -12.98
C LEU A 73 -12.85 -3.11 -13.04
N ASN A 74 -12.22 -3.60 -11.99
CA ASN A 74 -10.75 -3.74 -11.94
C ASN A 74 -10.24 -4.70 -13.00
N LYS A 75 -10.95 -5.81 -13.26
CA LYS A 75 -10.60 -6.79 -14.29
C LYS A 75 -10.67 -6.15 -15.69
N ALA A 76 -11.77 -5.51 -16.03
CA ALA A 76 -11.93 -4.83 -17.33
C ALA A 76 -10.90 -3.71 -17.53
N ALA A 77 -10.66 -2.91 -16.49
CA ALA A 77 -9.69 -1.84 -16.51
C ALA A 77 -8.26 -2.37 -16.69
N ALA A 78 -7.91 -3.51 -16.09
CA ALA A 78 -6.60 -4.14 -16.26
C ALA A 78 -6.35 -4.64 -17.70
N GLU A 79 -7.37 -5.18 -18.36
CA GLU A 79 -7.29 -5.58 -19.77
C GLU A 79 -7.13 -4.35 -20.68
N ALA A 80 -7.93 -3.32 -20.48
CA ALA A 80 -7.82 -2.07 -21.19
C ALA A 80 -6.45 -1.38 -20.98
N ALA A 81 -5.91 -1.47 -19.77
CA ALA A 81 -4.61 -0.90 -19.44
C ALA A 81 -3.44 -1.57 -20.19
N LYS A 82 -3.50 -2.88 -20.42
CA LYS A 82 -2.50 -3.61 -21.24
C LYS A 82 -2.50 -3.09 -22.67
N TRP A 83 -3.68 -2.86 -23.24
CA TRP A 83 -3.81 -2.29 -24.58
C TRP A 83 -3.35 -0.83 -24.63
N ALA A 84 -3.72 -0.01 -23.63
CA ALA A 84 -3.40 1.40 -23.54
C ALA A 84 -1.90 1.68 -23.48
N GLN A 85 -1.07 0.77 -22.93
CA GLN A 85 0.40 0.92 -22.89
C GLN A 85 1.05 1.13 -24.25
N ASN A 86 0.40 0.68 -25.32
CA ASN A 86 0.89 0.82 -26.70
C ASN A 86 0.42 2.11 -27.38
N GLN A 87 -0.38 2.93 -26.69
CA GLN A 87 -0.92 4.19 -27.17
C GLN A 87 -0.20 5.36 -26.50
N GLU A 88 -0.25 6.54 -27.09
CA GLU A 88 0.25 7.78 -26.47
C GLU A 88 -0.87 8.46 -25.67
N THR A 89 -2.04 8.62 -26.31
CA THR A 89 -3.23 9.20 -25.72
C THR A 89 -4.40 8.25 -25.93
N VAL A 90 -5.20 8.03 -24.88
CA VAL A 90 -6.44 7.26 -24.95
C VAL A 90 -7.62 8.13 -24.53
N ASN A 91 -8.60 8.26 -25.44
CA ASN A 91 -9.91 8.84 -25.15
C ASN A 91 -10.84 7.73 -24.66
N VAL A 92 -11.37 7.86 -23.46
CA VAL A 92 -12.22 6.87 -22.78
C VAL A 92 -13.64 7.38 -22.75
N ASP A 93 -14.55 6.71 -23.43
CA ASP A 93 -15.97 7.05 -23.43
C ASP A 93 -16.69 6.32 -22.29
N VAL A 94 -17.25 7.07 -21.35
CA VAL A 94 -18.07 6.60 -20.24
C VAL A 94 -19.45 7.26 -20.20
N HIS A 95 -19.92 7.82 -21.34
CA HIS A 95 -21.23 8.47 -21.47
C HIS A 95 -22.42 7.52 -21.24
N ALA A 96 -22.18 6.23 -21.41
CA ALA A 96 -23.17 5.19 -21.25
C ALA A 96 -23.68 5.00 -19.81
N PHE A 97 -23.01 5.60 -18.85
CA PHE A 97 -23.24 5.35 -17.43
C PHE A 97 -23.87 6.54 -16.72
N GLU A 98 -24.75 6.25 -15.77
CA GLU A 98 -25.24 7.22 -14.79
C GLU A 98 -24.12 7.74 -13.89
N GLU A 99 -24.33 8.87 -13.24
CA GLU A 99 -23.30 9.65 -12.53
C GLU A 99 -22.39 8.81 -11.62
N ALA A 100 -22.97 8.02 -10.71
CA ALA A 100 -22.20 7.22 -9.75
C ALA A 100 -21.41 6.09 -10.44
N GLN A 101 -21.98 5.48 -11.48
CA GLN A 101 -21.31 4.44 -12.25
C GLN A 101 -20.20 5.02 -13.13
N ALA A 102 -20.44 6.16 -13.79
CA ALA A 102 -19.43 6.86 -14.61
C ALA A 102 -18.21 7.23 -13.76
N ALA A 103 -18.42 7.74 -12.54
CA ALA A 103 -17.34 8.02 -11.60
C ALA A 103 -16.57 6.75 -11.18
N ALA A 104 -17.27 5.66 -10.85
CA ALA A 104 -16.63 4.39 -10.45
C ALA A 104 -15.83 3.77 -11.60
N VAL A 105 -16.34 3.78 -12.82
CA VAL A 105 -15.63 3.33 -14.03
C VAL A 105 -14.39 4.19 -14.27
N ALA A 106 -14.54 5.51 -14.26
CA ALA A 106 -13.42 6.43 -14.48
C ALA A 106 -12.33 6.25 -13.44
N GLU A 107 -12.67 6.11 -12.15
CA GLU A 107 -11.71 5.83 -11.08
C GLU A 107 -10.94 4.53 -11.33
N ALA A 108 -11.64 3.42 -11.60
CA ALA A 108 -11.02 2.11 -11.81
C ALA A 108 -10.08 2.11 -13.03
N PHE A 109 -10.52 2.67 -14.15
CA PHE A 109 -9.71 2.73 -15.37
C PHE A 109 -8.51 3.66 -15.23
N ALA A 110 -8.67 4.83 -14.60
CA ALA A 110 -7.56 5.75 -14.35
C ALA A 110 -6.50 5.13 -13.42
N ILE A 111 -6.91 4.42 -12.36
CA ILE A 111 -5.99 3.68 -11.47
C ILE A 111 -5.24 2.61 -12.27
N ALA A 112 -5.94 1.79 -13.05
CA ALA A 112 -5.32 0.74 -13.86
C ALA A 112 -4.33 1.31 -14.88
N PHE A 113 -4.67 2.39 -15.55
CA PHE A 113 -3.82 3.10 -16.51
C PHE A 113 -2.57 3.68 -15.85
N GLY A 114 -2.72 4.36 -14.72
CA GLY A 114 -1.60 4.90 -13.95
C GLY A 114 -0.65 3.80 -13.47
N ASN A 115 -1.20 2.70 -12.98
CA ASN A 115 -0.42 1.54 -12.56
C ASN A 115 0.30 0.85 -13.72
N ALA A 116 -0.33 0.76 -14.88
CA ALA A 116 0.27 0.19 -16.09
C ALA A 116 1.37 1.08 -16.69
N ALA A 117 1.28 2.39 -16.50
CA ALA A 117 2.31 3.34 -16.93
C ALA A 117 3.54 3.35 -16.00
N TYR A 118 3.42 2.82 -14.78
CA TYR A 118 4.54 2.77 -13.83
C TYR A 118 5.72 1.97 -14.38
N ARG A 119 6.92 2.49 -14.20
CA ARG A 119 8.20 1.84 -14.54
C ARG A 119 9.19 2.12 -13.41
N PHE A 120 9.96 1.09 -13.07
CA PHE A 120 11.12 1.23 -12.19
C PHE A 120 12.37 0.84 -12.99
N ASP A 121 13.05 1.83 -13.51
CA ASP A 121 14.23 1.69 -14.38
C ASP A 121 15.43 2.51 -13.87
N ARG A 122 15.35 2.98 -12.63
CA ARG A 122 16.33 3.86 -11.96
C ARG A 122 17.78 3.39 -12.10
N TYR A 123 18.01 2.07 -12.14
CA TYR A 123 19.35 1.49 -12.22
C TYR A 123 19.71 1.01 -13.63
N LYS A 124 18.86 1.21 -14.61
CA LYS A 124 19.12 0.78 -15.98
C LYS A 124 19.79 1.88 -16.78
N LYS A 125 20.84 1.52 -17.53
CA LYS A 125 21.56 2.47 -18.41
C LYS A 125 20.65 3.10 -19.46
N GLU A 126 19.72 2.30 -20.00
CA GLU A 126 18.76 2.74 -21.00
C GLU A 126 17.34 2.60 -20.41
N ALA A 127 16.79 3.71 -19.94
CA ALA A 127 15.39 3.80 -19.56
C ALA A 127 14.53 3.98 -20.82
N LYS A 128 13.50 3.15 -20.96
CA LYS A 128 12.49 3.35 -22.01
C LYS A 128 11.30 4.07 -21.40
N PRO A 129 11.05 5.35 -21.74
CA PRO A 129 9.90 6.07 -21.22
C PRO A 129 8.61 5.34 -21.56
N ALA A 130 7.62 5.41 -20.66
CA ALA A 130 6.30 4.90 -20.96
C ALA A 130 5.74 5.65 -22.18
N LYS A 131 5.22 4.91 -23.16
CA LYS A 131 4.58 5.51 -24.34
C LYS A 131 3.28 6.17 -23.94
N PHE A 132 2.51 5.55 -23.04
CA PHE A 132 1.22 6.01 -22.59
C PHE A 132 1.37 7.23 -21.66
N ALA A 133 0.94 8.39 -22.14
CA ALA A 133 1.14 9.69 -21.49
C ALA A 133 -0.16 10.28 -20.93
N GLU A 134 -1.30 10.10 -21.61
CA GLU A 134 -2.54 10.79 -21.28
C GLU A 134 -3.78 9.91 -21.49
N ALA A 135 -4.75 10.01 -20.56
CA ALA A 135 -6.12 9.52 -20.74
C ALA A 135 -7.12 10.65 -20.53
N VAL A 136 -8.03 10.79 -21.51
CA VAL A 136 -9.10 11.79 -21.51
C VAL A 136 -10.45 11.08 -21.40
N PHE A 137 -11.16 11.33 -20.32
CA PHE A 137 -12.46 10.71 -20.05
C PHE A 137 -13.61 11.59 -20.57
N HIS A 138 -14.48 11.01 -21.37
CA HIS A 138 -15.66 11.67 -21.93
C HIS A 138 -16.90 11.21 -21.18
N SER A 139 -17.64 12.15 -20.56
CA SER A 139 -18.80 11.85 -19.72
C SER A 139 -19.79 13.02 -19.69
N ALA A 140 -21.07 12.71 -19.69
CA ALA A 140 -22.12 13.69 -19.40
C ALA A 140 -22.04 14.21 -17.93
N HIS A 141 -21.38 13.44 -17.04
CA HIS A 141 -21.23 13.73 -15.60
C HIS A 141 -19.81 14.22 -15.28
N GLU A 142 -19.35 15.27 -15.97
CA GLU A 142 -17.97 15.74 -15.90
C GLU A 142 -17.49 16.02 -14.49
N ALA A 143 -18.31 16.63 -13.63
CA ALA A 143 -17.93 16.97 -12.25
C ALA A 143 -17.64 15.74 -11.40
N ALA A 144 -18.47 14.71 -11.48
CA ALA A 144 -18.30 13.46 -10.75
C ALA A 144 -17.06 12.68 -11.25
N VAL A 145 -16.88 12.63 -12.56
CA VAL A 145 -15.70 12.00 -13.18
C VAL A 145 -14.42 12.76 -12.79
N LYS A 146 -14.41 14.09 -12.77
CA LYS A 146 -13.27 14.89 -12.34
C LYS A 146 -12.86 14.58 -10.90
N GLU A 147 -13.81 14.44 -10.00
CA GLU A 147 -13.53 14.06 -8.60
C GLU A 147 -12.98 12.62 -8.52
N ALA A 148 -13.54 11.67 -9.27
CA ALA A 148 -13.05 10.31 -9.39
C ALA A 148 -11.60 10.26 -9.90
N LEU A 149 -11.25 11.06 -10.90
CA LEU A 149 -9.90 11.18 -11.42
C LEU A 149 -8.93 11.77 -10.38
N ARG A 150 -9.37 12.77 -9.58
CA ARG A 150 -8.57 13.33 -8.47
C ARG A 150 -8.20 12.26 -7.44
N ILE A 151 -9.15 11.38 -7.11
CA ILE A 151 -8.93 10.25 -6.21
C ILE A 151 -7.96 9.25 -6.84
N ALA A 152 -8.16 8.89 -8.11
CA ALA A 152 -7.31 7.98 -8.85
C ALA A 152 -5.86 8.50 -8.93
N GLU A 153 -5.65 9.78 -9.21
CA GLU A 153 -4.32 10.41 -9.24
C GLU A 153 -3.59 10.31 -7.90
N ALA A 154 -4.31 10.54 -6.79
CA ALA A 154 -3.71 10.44 -5.46
C ALA A 154 -3.37 8.98 -5.10
N GLN A 155 -4.24 8.03 -5.45
CA GLN A 155 -3.97 6.61 -5.23
C GLN A 155 -2.79 6.11 -6.07
N VAL A 156 -2.74 6.47 -7.36
CA VAL A 156 -1.62 6.12 -8.27
C VAL A 156 -0.32 6.73 -7.78
N TYR A 157 -0.34 7.99 -7.31
CA TYR A 157 0.83 8.63 -6.70
C TYR A 157 1.31 7.84 -5.48
N GLY A 158 0.41 7.50 -4.54
CA GLY A 158 0.75 6.71 -3.36
C GLY A 158 1.30 5.33 -3.73
N GLN A 159 0.63 4.59 -4.63
CA GLN A 159 1.10 3.27 -5.06
C GLN A 159 2.45 3.35 -5.78
N SER A 160 2.71 4.40 -6.55
CA SER A 160 4.00 4.59 -7.23
C SER A 160 5.11 4.87 -6.24
N LEU A 161 4.89 5.77 -5.28
CA LEU A 161 5.85 6.07 -4.21
C LEU A 161 6.17 4.81 -3.37
N CYS A 162 5.14 4.04 -2.99
CA CYS A 162 5.31 2.78 -2.27
C CYS A 162 6.18 1.79 -3.06
N ARG A 163 5.94 1.67 -4.36
CA ARG A 163 6.74 0.79 -5.23
C ARG A 163 8.15 1.32 -5.46
N ASP A 164 8.33 2.63 -5.57
CA ASP A 164 9.67 3.23 -5.73
C ASP A 164 10.54 2.97 -4.51
N LEU A 165 9.98 3.12 -3.30
CA LEU A 165 10.67 2.80 -2.04
C LEU A 165 10.98 1.31 -1.92
N GLY A 166 9.99 0.43 -2.13
CA GLY A 166 10.18 -1.01 -2.01
C GLY A 166 11.11 -1.61 -3.09
N ASN A 167 11.10 -1.06 -4.32
CA ASN A 167 11.96 -1.53 -5.41
C ASN A 167 13.40 -1.01 -5.29
N ALA A 168 13.65 0.05 -4.54
CA ALA A 168 14.98 0.60 -4.37
C ALA A 168 15.96 -0.46 -3.84
N ALA A 169 17.19 -0.40 -4.30
CA ALA A 169 18.23 -1.32 -3.86
C ALA A 169 18.61 -1.02 -2.40
N PRO A 170 18.90 -2.04 -1.55
CA PRO A 170 19.13 -1.83 -0.12
C PRO A 170 20.37 -0.99 0.19
N ASN A 171 21.38 -0.98 -0.69
CA ASN A 171 22.53 -0.08 -0.58
C ASN A 171 22.21 1.39 -0.88
N GLU A 172 21.02 1.69 -1.37
CA GLU A 172 20.50 3.04 -1.56
C GLU A 172 19.37 3.33 -0.58
N CYS A 173 18.38 2.44 -0.46
CA CYS A 173 17.27 2.56 0.48
C CYS A 173 17.72 2.14 1.89
N THR A 174 18.66 2.87 2.45
CA THR A 174 19.09 2.76 3.86
C THR A 174 18.03 3.36 4.79
N PRO A 175 18.10 3.13 6.10
CA PRO A 175 17.18 3.78 7.05
C PRO A 175 17.18 5.32 6.94
N GLU A 176 18.35 5.93 6.72
CA GLU A 176 18.45 7.38 6.51
C GLU A 176 17.75 7.83 5.22
N PHE A 177 17.96 7.12 4.12
CA PHE A 177 17.30 7.42 2.85
C PHE A 177 15.78 7.36 2.98
N LEU A 178 15.26 6.31 3.64
CA LEU A 178 13.82 6.14 3.88
C LEU A 178 13.27 7.30 4.73
N ALA A 179 13.95 7.64 5.81
CA ALA A 179 13.55 8.72 6.72
C ALA A 179 13.54 10.09 6.02
N ARG A 180 14.60 10.40 5.26
CA ARG A 180 14.70 11.68 4.53
C ARG A 180 13.70 11.76 3.39
N THR A 181 13.45 10.66 2.68
CA THR A 181 12.44 10.60 1.60
C THR A 181 11.04 10.81 2.16
N ALA A 182 10.69 10.15 3.27
CA ALA A 182 9.41 10.35 3.94
C ALA A 182 9.20 11.83 4.32
N LYS A 183 10.20 12.46 4.91
CA LYS A 183 10.17 13.88 5.26
C LYS A 183 9.98 14.76 4.02
N ALA A 184 10.80 14.56 2.99
CA ALA A 184 10.78 15.39 1.78
C ALA A 184 9.42 15.30 1.04
N GLU A 185 8.85 14.10 0.92
CA GLU A 185 7.55 13.93 0.26
C GLU A 185 6.39 14.51 1.08
N ALA A 186 6.41 14.39 2.42
CA ALA A 186 5.41 15.00 3.27
C ALA A 186 5.46 16.53 3.23
N GLU A 187 6.65 17.13 3.37
CA GLU A 187 6.85 18.58 3.34
C GLU A 187 6.51 19.20 1.96
N LYS A 188 6.82 18.51 0.86
CA LYS A 188 6.42 18.90 -0.50
C LYS A 188 4.91 19.05 -0.67
N LEU A 189 4.12 18.28 0.11
CA LEU A 189 2.66 18.33 0.11
C LEU A 189 2.09 19.27 1.19
N GLY A 190 2.95 19.96 1.95
CA GLY A 190 2.55 20.92 2.98
C GLY A 190 2.25 20.30 4.34
N ALA A 191 2.61 19.03 4.57
CA ALA A 191 2.53 18.39 5.87
C ALA A 191 3.80 18.65 6.70
N HIS A 192 3.75 18.32 7.99
CA HIS A 192 4.90 18.42 8.89
C HIS A 192 5.61 17.09 9.02
N ALA A 193 6.94 17.12 9.22
CA ALA A 193 7.75 15.94 9.43
C ALA A 193 8.84 16.19 10.49
N LYS A 194 9.00 15.19 11.36
CA LYS A 194 10.05 15.14 12.37
C LYS A 194 10.82 13.82 12.24
N ILE A 195 12.14 13.91 12.20
CA ILE A 195 13.03 12.74 12.27
C ILE A 195 13.62 12.68 13.66
N ILE A 196 13.46 11.55 14.31
CA ILE A 196 13.99 11.23 15.63
C ILE A 196 15.15 10.29 15.40
N GLU A 197 16.31 10.71 15.90
CA GLU A 197 17.59 10.08 15.60
C GLU A 197 17.99 9.04 16.66
N LYS A 198 19.06 8.35 16.39
CA LYS A 198 19.67 7.23 17.14
C LYS A 198 19.76 7.44 18.64
N ASP A 199 20.17 8.62 19.11
CA ASP A 199 20.42 8.82 20.55
C ASP A 199 19.10 8.71 21.35
N TYR A 200 18.02 9.30 20.85
CA TYR A 200 16.70 9.17 21.47
C TYR A 200 16.22 7.70 21.45
N ILE A 201 16.40 7.01 20.30
CA ILE A 201 16.00 5.61 20.15
C ILE A 201 16.77 4.73 21.15
N LYS A 202 18.07 4.92 21.24
CA LYS A 202 18.95 4.19 22.15
C LYS A 202 18.57 4.40 23.61
N GLU A 203 18.20 5.61 23.99
CA GLU A 203 17.88 5.96 25.37
C GLU A 203 16.45 5.52 25.77
N ASN A 204 15.47 5.63 24.86
CA ASN A 204 14.05 5.51 25.20
C ASN A 204 13.38 4.28 24.59
N MET A 205 13.91 3.65 23.53
CA MET A 205 13.32 2.58 22.75
C MET A 205 14.23 1.35 22.71
N GLY A 206 14.40 0.71 23.88
CA GLY A 206 15.40 -0.35 24.04
C GLY A 206 15.14 -1.59 23.21
N SER A 207 13.88 -1.91 22.90
CA SER A 207 13.50 -3.00 22.00
C SER A 207 13.90 -2.67 20.55
N PHE A 208 13.58 -1.48 20.07
CA PHE A 208 13.98 -1.01 18.75
C PHE A 208 15.52 -0.92 18.63
N TRP A 209 16.17 -0.30 19.59
CA TRP A 209 17.63 -0.21 19.61
C TRP A 209 18.30 -1.58 19.58
N SER A 210 17.73 -2.59 20.22
CA SER A 210 18.31 -3.93 20.26
C SER A 210 18.46 -4.55 18.86
N VAL A 211 17.53 -4.28 17.96
CA VAL A 211 17.60 -4.69 16.55
C VAL A 211 18.64 -3.87 15.79
N ALA A 212 18.56 -2.55 15.92
CA ALA A 212 19.34 -1.60 15.12
C ALA A 212 20.86 -1.66 15.42
N LYS A 213 21.24 -1.94 16.67
CA LYS A 213 22.66 -1.89 17.13
C LYS A 213 23.59 -2.85 16.39
N GLY A 214 23.07 -3.81 15.63
CA GLY A 214 23.83 -4.76 14.84
C GLY A 214 24.33 -4.21 13.50
N SER A 215 23.71 -3.14 12.99
CA SER A 215 24.10 -2.50 11.74
C SER A 215 25.08 -1.35 11.96
N VAL A 216 25.78 -0.98 10.87
CA VAL A 216 26.56 0.26 10.79
C VAL A 216 25.67 1.46 10.43
N GLU A 217 24.48 1.20 9.85
CA GLU A 217 23.48 2.22 9.55
C GLU A 217 22.72 2.62 10.82
N ASP A 218 22.54 3.91 11.01
CA ASP A 218 21.79 4.43 12.16
C ASP A 218 20.29 4.20 12.02
N PRO A 219 19.56 3.91 13.11
CA PRO A 219 18.10 3.84 13.09
C PRO A 219 17.46 5.22 13.12
N TYR A 220 16.23 5.30 12.60
CA TYR A 220 15.40 6.50 12.64
C TYR A 220 13.96 6.15 13.00
N LEU A 221 13.32 7.05 13.77
CA LEU A 221 11.88 7.08 13.91
C LEU A 221 11.37 8.34 13.20
N VAL A 222 10.49 8.16 12.22
CA VAL A 222 9.92 9.28 11.46
C VAL A 222 8.49 9.52 11.92
N GLU A 223 8.17 10.76 12.24
CA GLU A 223 6.83 11.25 12.53
C GLU A 223 6.41 12.21 11.43
N LEU A 224 5.31 11.88 10.73
CA LEU A 224 4.66 12.76 9.76
C LEU A 224 3.31 13.17 10.34
N SER A 225 2.93 14.45 10.25
CA SER A 225 1.67 14.92 10.78
C SER A 225 0.94 15.87 9.83
N TYR A 226 -0.37 15.64 9.69
CA TYR A 226 -1.29 16.41 8.88
C TYR A 226 -2.58 16.66 9.65
N PHE A 227 -2.98 17.91 9.75
CA PHE A 227 -4.17 18.34 10.48
C PHE A 227 -5.19 18.93 9.49
N GLY A 228 -5.91 18.02 8.77
CA GLY A 228 -6.89 18.40 7.76
C GLY A 228 -8.30 18.59 8.28
N ALA A 229 -8.62 18.06 9.49
CA ALA A 229 -9.92 18.22 10.10
C ALA A 229 -10.25 19.70 10.40
N ALA A 230 -11.54 20.03 10.47
CA ALA A 230 -11.99 21.37 10.90
C ALA A 230 -11.53 21.66 12.33
N ASP A 231 -11.64 20.67 13.21
CA ASP A 231 -11.05 20.69 14.55
C ASP A 231 -9.64 20.09 14.49
N LYS A 232 -8.64 20.94 14.66
CA LYS A 232 -7.23 20.54 14.64
C LYS A 232 -6.80 19.72 15.86
N GLU A 233 -7.57 19.79 16.94
CA GLU A 233 -7.35 19.07 18.20
C GLU A 233 -8.11 17.73 18.23
N ALA A 234 -8.94 17.45 17.22
CA ALA A 234 -9.62 16.15 17.14
C ALA A 234 -8.60 14.99 17.09
N ALA A 235 -8.90 13.92 17.81
CA ALA A 235 -8.03 12.74 17.90
C ALA A 235 -7.65 12.20 16.52
N PRO A 236 -6.36 12.07 16.20
CA PRO A 236 -5.91 11.65 14.88
C PRO A 236 -6.10 10.14 14.65
N VAL A 237 -6.15 9.73 13.39
CA VAL A 237 -5.78 8.37 12.99
C VAL A 237 -4.26 8.30 12.93
N VAL A 238 -3.67 7.23 13.48
CA VAL A 238 -2.22 7.01 13.42
C VAL A 238 -1.94 5.77 12.59
N LEU A 239 -1.07 5.89 11.60
CA LEU A 239 -0.53 4.77 10.82
C LEU A 239 0.89 4.48 11.32
N VAL A 240 1.21 3.21 11.62
CA VAL A 240 2.54 2.79 12.06
C VAL A 240 3.13 1.83 11.04
N GLY A 241 4.38 2.04 10.60
CA GLY A 241 5.01 1.26 9.54
C GLY A 241 6.30 0.56 9.97
N LYS A 242 6.39 -0.76 9.70
CA LYS A 242 7.66 -1.52 9.81
C LYS A 242 8.60 -1.11 8.67
N GLY A 243 9.80 -0.64 9.03
CA GLY A 243 10.80 -0.15 8.09
C GLY A 243 12.16 -0.85 8.21
N ILE A 244 12.20 -2.18 8.17
CA ILE A 244 13.48 -2.93 8.11
C ILE A 244 13.99 -2.86 6.67
N THR A 245 14.97 -2.00 6.41
CA THR A 245 15.43 -1.73 5.03
C THR A 245 16.24 -2.90 4.44
N PHE A 246 16.84 -3.72 5.28
CA PHE A 246 17.34 -5.04 4.93
C PHE A 246 17.32 -5.98 6.14
N ASP A 247 16.77 -7.18 5.96
CA ASP A 247 16.65 -8.17 7.03
C ASP A 247 17.43 -9.44 6.71
N THR A 248 18.55 -9.61 7.42
CA THR A 248 19.35 -10.85 7.35
C THR A 248 18.88 -11.92 8.33
N GLY A 249 17.94 -11.58 9.22
CA GLY A 249 17.60 -12.37 10.40
C GLY A 249 18.50 -12.09 11.62
N GLY A 250 19.54 -11.29 11.47
CA GLY A 250 20.53 -11.05 12.53
C GLY A 250 21.34 -12.30 12.82
N ILE A 251 21.60 -12.60 14.10
CA ILE A 251 22.33 -13.82 14.54
C ILE A 251 21.55 -15.10 14.20
N SER A 252 20.21 -15.06 14.22
CA SER A 252 19.34 -16.14 13.69
C SER A 252 19.25 -16.03 12.17
N LEU A 253 20.39 -16.18 11.48
CA LEU A 253 20.61 -15.84 10.08
C LEU A 253 19.67 -16.63 9.13
N LYS A 254 19.02 -15.90 8.24
CA LYS A 254 18.18 -16.47 7.16
C LYS A 254 19.03 -17.29 6.17
N PRO A 255 18.44 -18.31 5.51
CA PRO A 255 19.08 -18.95 4.35
C PRO A 255 19.40 -17.92 3.26
N GLY A 256 20.50 -18.10 2.51
CA GLY A 256 20.86 -17.20 1.42
C GLY A 256 19.87 -17.20 0.25
N LEU A 257 19.10 -18.28 0.10
CA LEU A 257 18.05 -18.36 -0.93
C LEU A 257 16.94 -17.34 -0.66
N ASN A 258 16.68 -16.46 -1.64
CA ASN A 258 15.71 -15.37 -1.59
C ASN A 258 16.02 -14.29 -0.52
N MET A 259 17.21 -14.26 0.06
CA MET A 259 17.58 -13.19 1.00
C MET A 259 17.58 -11.81 0.32
N ASP A 260 17.80 -11.73 -1.00
CA ASP A 260 17.72 -10.51 -1.78
C ASP A 260 16.30 -9.88 -1.80
N GLU A 261 15.26 -10.67 -1.49
CA GLU A 261 13.89 -10.17 -1.34
C GLU A 261 13.65 -9.49 0.03
N MET A 262 14.58 -9.63 0.97
CA MET A 262 14.48 -8.98 2.27
C MET A 262 14.69 -7.46 2.23
N LYS A 263 15.00 -6.90 1.06
CA LYS A 263 14.86 -5.47 0.78
C LYS A 263 13.41 -4.98 0.83
N PHE A 264 12.43 -5.87 0.64
CA PHE A 264 11.01 -5.55 0.73
C PHE A 264 10.47 -5.52 2.17
N ASP A 265 11.32 -5.83 3.17
CA ASP A 265 10.90 -5.89 4.57
C ASP A 265 10.63 -4.51 5.20
N MET A 266 10.79 -3.46 4.42
CA MET A 266 10.39 -2.09 4.72
C MET A 266 9.08 -1.66 4.02
N CYS A 267 8.38 -2.59 3.35
CA CYS A 267 7.15 -2.23 2.62
C CYS A 267 6.00 -1.81 3.54
N GLY A 268 6.02 -2.15 4.83
CA GLY A 268 5.12 -1.58 5.82
C GLY A 268 5.30 -0.07 5.95
N ALA A 269 6.53 0.38 6.11
CA ALA A 269 6.91 1.80 6.13
C ALA A 269 6.57 2.50 4.81
N ALA A 270 6.95 1.88 3.68
CA ALA A 270 6.64 2.41 2.34
C ALA A 270 5.13 2.62 2.15
N THR A 271 4.30 1.67 2.60
CA THR A 271 2.84 1.76 2.55
C THR A 271 2.31 2.92 3.40
N VAL A 272 2.80 3.04 4.63
CA VAL A 272 2.35 4.09 5.58
C VAL A 272 2.73 5.48 5.07
N ILE A 273 3.98 5.70 4.66
CA ILE A 273 4.45 6.96 4.06
C ILE A 273 3.59 7.33 2.85
N SER A 274 3.39 6.38 1.95
CA SER A 274 2.70 6.60 0.68
C SER A 274 1.21 6.85 0.86
N THR A 275 0.57 6.14 1.80
CA THR A 275 -0.84 6.38 2.15
C THR A 275 -1.02 7.74 2.80
N PHE A 276 -0.11 8.12 3.71
CA PHE A 276 -0.09 9.46 4.31
C PHE A 276 0.00 10.54 3.23
N CYS A 277 0.97 10.44 2.33
CA CYS A 277 1.15 11.39 1.25
C CYS A 277 -0.06 11.46 0.29
N ALA A 278 -0.69 10.31 -0.03
CA ALA A 278 -1.90 10.27 -0.84
C ALA A 278 -3.08 10.95 -0.14
N ALA A 279 -3.25 10.75 1.16
CA ALA A 279 -4.29 11.39 1.97
C ALA A 279 -4.10 12.92 2.04
N VAL A 280 -2.86 13.39 2.23
CA VAL A 280 -2.52 14.82 2.21
C VAL A 280 -2.78 15.43 0.83
N LYS A 281 -2.37 14.73 -0.25
CA LYS A 281 -2.64 15.16 -1.64
C LYS A 281 -4.13 15.30 -1.92
N LEU A 282 -4.95 14.44 -1.35
CA LEU A 282 -6.42 14.53 -1.39
C LEU A 282 -7.00 15.59 -0.45
N GLN A 283 -6.19 16.21 0.40
CA GLN A 283 -6.67 17.15 1.39
C GLN A 283 -7.84 16.57 2.23
N LEU A 284 -7.69 15.31 2.68
CA LEU A 284 -8.75 14.66 3.43
C LEU A 284 -9.05 15.45 4.73
N PRO A 285 -10.34 15.61 5.10
CA PRO A 285 -10.74 16.39 6.27
C PRO A 285 -10.56 15.61 7.58
N ILE A 286 -9.35 15.08 7.82
CA ILE A 286 -8.99 14.27 8.99
C ILE A 286 -7.66 14.75 9.57
N ASN A 287 -7.43 14.49 10.85
CA ASN A 287 -6.09 14.56 11.44
C ASN A 287 -5.42 13.19 11.29
N LEU A 288 -4.24 13.19 10.70
CA LEU A 288 -3.50 11.98 10.36
C LEU A 288 -2.06 12.09 10.80
N ILE A 289 -1.56 11.06 11.46
CA ILE A 289 -0.16 10.93 11.84
C ILE A 289 0.38 9.63 11.25
N ALA A 290 1.62 9.64 10.79
CA ALA A 290 2.34 8.43 10.42
C ALA A 290 3.60 8.33 11.26
N VAL A 291 3.84 7.14 11.84
CA VAL A 291 5.03 6.80 12.61
C VAL A 291 5.75 5.66 11.91
N VAL A 292 7.01 5.85 11.56
CA VAL A 292 7.81 4.85 10.85
C VAL A 292 9.07 4.54 11.65
N ALA A 293 9.18 3.29 12.13
CA ALA A 293 10.41 2.79 12.74
C ALA A 293 11.27 2.14 11.65
N THR A 294 12.48 2.67 11.41
CA THR A 294 13.36 2.15 10.36
C THR A 294 14.78 1.89 10.85
N CYS A 295 15.28 0.70 10.54
CA CYS A 295 16.66 0.25 10.75
C CYS A 295 16.97 -0.94 9.83
N GLU A 296 18.18 -1.50 9.95
CA GLU A 296 18.52 -2.80 9.41
C GLU A 296 18.60 -3.85 10.51
N ASN A 297 18.40 -5.13 10.16
CA ASN A 297 18.66 -6.28 11.02
C ASN A 297 19.88 -7.05 10.49
N MET A 298 21.05 -6.80 11.06
CA MET A 298 22.33 -7.31 10.57
C MET A 298 23.07 -8.17 11.61
N PRO A 299 23.76 -9.25 11.19
CA PRO A 299 24.63 -10.02 12.08
C PRO A 299 25.96 -9.27 12.27
N SER A 300 26.34 -9.06 13.51
CA SER A 300 27.64 -8.48 13.84
C SER A 300 28.05 -8.81 15.29
N GLY A 301 29.25 -8.42 15.69
CA GLY A 301 29.69 -8.53 17.09
C GLY A 301 28.90 -7.67 18.08
N ALA A 302 28.14 -6.66 17.59
CA ALA A 302 27.29 -5.79 18.39
C ALA A 302 25.80 -6.20 18.36
N ALA A 303 25.40 -7.12 17.47
CA ALA A 303 24.00 -7.51 17.29
C ALA A 303 23.41 -8.14 18.57
N ASN A 304 22.07 -8.04 18.71
CA ASN A 304 21.36 -8.80 19.72
C ASN A 304 21.47 -10.32 19.44
N LYS A 305 21.35 -11.12 20.49
CA LYS A 305 21.54 -12.57 20.44
C LYS A 305 20.30 -13.27 21.02
N PRO A 306 19.95 -14.45 20.54
CA PRO A 306 19.01 -15.30 21.24
C PRO A 306 19.44 -15.48 22.71
N GLY A 307 18.50 -15.22 23.63
CA GLY A 307 18.73 -15.19 25.07
C GLY A 307 18.97 -13.79 25.66
N ASP A 308 19.16 -12.75 24.83
CA ASP A 308 19.19 -11.38 25.34
C ASP A 308 17.82 -10.98 25.89
N VAL A 309 17.82 -10.21 26.99
CA VAL A 309 16.60 -9.58 27.54
C VAL A 309 16.72 -8.08 27.32
N VAL A 310 15.70 -7.51 26.66
CA VAL A 310 15.65 -6.07 26.35
C VAL A 310 14.45 -5.43 27.01
N LYS A 311 14.52 -4.13 27.29
CA LYS A 311 13.42 -3.38 27.88
C LYS A 311 12.79 -2.48 26.83
N SER A 312 11.49 -2.63 26.58
CA SER A 312 10.73 -1.80 25.68
C SER A 312 10.46 -0.39 26.23
N MET A 313 10.01 0.52 25.36
CA MET A 313 9.58 1.87 25.75
C MET A 313 8.42 1.85 26.75
N LYS A 314 7.50 0.88 26.64
CA LYS A 314 6.38 0.67 27.60
C LYS A 314 6.86 0.17 28.97
N GLY A 315 8.13 -0.26 29.06
CA GLY A 315 8.74 -0.77 30.30
C GLY A 315 8.74 -2.28 30.47
N LEU A 316 8.01 -3.02 29.60
CA LEU A 316 8.03 -4.48 29.59
C LEU A 316 9.39 -4.99 29.16
N THR A 317 9.86 -6.05 29.82
CA THR A 317 11.06 -6.79 29.43
C THR A 317 10.70 -7.88 28.42
N ILE A 318 11.54 -8.05 27.41
CA ILE A 318 11.33 -8.99 26.31
C ILE A 318 12.54 -9.91 26.20
N GLU A 319 12.31 -11.22 26.31
CA GLU A 319 13.32 -12.23 25.99
C GLU A 319 13.36 -12.43 24.47
N VAL A 320 14.51 -12.15 23.87
CA VAL A 320 14.72 -12.35 22.43
C VAL A 320 15.12 -13.80 22.20
N LEU A 321 14.19 -14.65 21.76
CA LEU A 321 14.48 -16.06 21.46
C LEU A 321 14.88 -16.29 19.99
N ASN A 322 14.46 -15.37 19.09
CA ASN A 322 14.80 -15.41 17.68
C ASN A 322 15.01 -13.98 17.16
N THR A 323 16.20 -13.68 16.67
CA THR A 323 16.54 -12.35 16.15
C THR A 323 15.94 -12.07 14.77
N ASP A 324 15.41 -13.09 14.06
CA ASP A 324 14.62 -12.98 12.82
C ASP A 324 13.13 -12.65 13.07
N ALA A 325 12.78 -12.38 14.31
CA ALA A 325 11.48 -11.84 14.72
C ALA A 325 11.67 -10.40 15.25
N GLU A 326 12.38 -9.59 14.49
CA GLU A 326 12.85 -8.23 14.78
C GLU A 326 11.77 -7.18 14.52
N GLY A 327 10.91 -7.38 13.52
CA GLY A 327 9.88 -6.41 13.12
C GLY A 327 8.96 -6.05 14.27
N ARG A 328 8.52 -7.04 15.05
CA ARG A 328 7.71 -6.78 16.25
C ARG A 328 8.46 -6.05 17.36
N LEU A 329 9.80 -6.21 17.42
CA LEU A 329 10.64 -5.52 18.41
C LEU A 329 10.77 -4.02 18.10
N ILE A 330 10.82 -3.62 16.83
CA ILE A 330 10.81 -2.20 16.48
C ILE A 330 9.40 -1.61 16.55
N LEU A 331 8.37 -2.40 16.20
CA LEU A 331 6.98 -1.96 16.21
C LEU A 331 6.45 -1.72 17.62
N CYS A 332 6.82 -2.56 18.61
CA CYS A 332 6.31 -2.39 19.97
C CYS A 332 6.70 -1.03 20.58
N ASP A 333 7.89 -0.52 20.30
CA ASP A 333 8.31 0.80 20.75
C ASP A 333 7.65 1.92 19.92
N ALA A 334 7.46 1.72 18.60
CA ALA A 334 6.75 2.68 17.76
C ALA A 334 5.25 2.78 18.12
N LEU A 335 4.60 1.66 18.47
CA LEU A 335 3.21 1.62 18.94
C LEU A 335 3.06 2.31 20.30
N THR A 336 4.02 2.10 21.22
CA THR A 336 4.06 2.84 22.49
C THR A 336 4.28 4.34 22.26
N TYR A 337 5.14 4.70 21.32
CA TYR A 337 5.34 6.10 20.94
C TYR A 337 4.06 6.75 20.41
N ALA A 338 3.19 5.99 19.73
CA ALA A 338 1.93 6.48 19.19
C ALA A 338 0.91 6.88 20.28
N GLU A 339 1.01 6.37 21.51
CA GLU A 339 0.10 6.68 22.63
C GLU A 339 0.04 8.19 22.95
N GLN A 340 1.17 8.92 22.78
CA GLN A 340 1.24 10.36 23.07
C GLN A 340 0.26 11.20 22.26
N PHE A 341 -0.15 10.72 21.08
CA PHE A 341 -1.07 11.43 20.19
C PHE A 341 -2.54 11.25 20.59
N LYS A 342 -2.84 10.43 21.59
CA LYS A 342 -4.22 10.07 22.00
C LYS A 342 -5.08 9.71 20.80
N PRO A 343 -4.67 8.69 20.03
CA PRO A 343 -5.24 8.40 18.71
C PRO A 343 -6.69 7.93 18.81
N LYS A 344 -7.50 8.30 17.81
CA LYS A 344 -8.81 7.69 17.56
C LYS A 344 -8.70 6.22 17.20
N ALA A 345 -7.71 5.88 16.39
CA ALA A 345 -7.36 4.54 15.99
C ALA A 345 -5.89 4.50 15.55
N VAL A 346 -5.23 3.36 15.80
CA VAL A 346 -3.89 3.07 15.30
C VAL A 346 -3.97 1.87 14.38
N ILE A 347 -3.36 1.97 13.20
CA ILE A 347 -3.24 0.86 12.26
C ILE A 347 -1.77 0.66 11.95
N ASP A 348 -1.21 -0.48 12.34
CA ASP A 348 0.15 -0.80 11.93
C ASP A 348 0.18 -1.73 10.72
N VAL A 349 1.21 -1.57 9.91
CA VAL A 349 1.42 -2.28 8.65
C VAL A 349 2.82 -2.84 8.62
N ALA A 350 2.93 -4.15 8.46
CA ALA A 350 4.22 -4.82 8.49
C ALA A 350 4.27 -6.06 7.58
N THR A 351 5.39 -6.26 6.93
CA THR A 351 5.83 -7.52 6.37
C THR A 351 6.32 -8.38 7.51
N LEU A 352 5.38 -8.91 8.33
CA LEU A 352 5.76 -9.36 9.66
C LEU A 352 6.09 -10.83 9.72
N THR A 353 5.32 -11.71 9.03
CA THR A 353 5.50 -13.14 9.22
C THR A 353 5.37 -13.95 7.93
N GLY A 354 6.31 -14.89 7.74
CA GLY A 354 6.13 -15.96 6.75
C GLY A 354 4.91 -16.84 7.05
N ALA A 355 4.46 -16.91 8.29
CA ALA A 355 3.27 -17.64 8.69
C ALA A 355 1.99 -17.06 8.05
N CYS A 356 1.91 -15.76 7.84
CA CYS A 356 0.81 -15.14 7.11
C CYS A 356 0.77 -15.64 5.65
N ILE A 357 1.92 -15.77 4.99
CA ILE A 357 2.00 -16.33 3.64
C ILE A 357 1.51 -17.77 3.60
N ILE A 358 1.88 -18.59 4.60
CA ILE A 358 1.44 -19.99 4.70
C ILE A 358 -0.08 -20.07 4.88
N ALA A 359 -0.66 -19.16 5.67
CA ALA A 359 -2.09 -19.15 5.97
C ALA A 359 -2.96 -18.59 4.83
N LEU A 360 -2.53 -17.49 4.18
CA LEU A 360 -3.36 -16.69 3.27
C LEU A 360 -2.79 -16.59 1.84
N GLY A 361 -1.58 -17.11 1.61
CA GLY A 361 -0.91 -17.03 0.31
C GLY A 361 -0.43 -15.61 -0.02
N HIS A 362 -0.38 -15.30 -1.33
CA HIS A 362 0.14 -14.03 -1.86
C HIS A 362 -0.96 -13.07 -2.34
N ASP A 363 -2.22 -13.38 -2.07
CA ASP A 363 -3.36 -12.59 -2.58
C ASP A 363 -4.09 -11.81 -1.49
N VAL A 364 -3.95 -12.22 -0.23
CA VAL A 364 -4.73 -11.72 0.90
C VAL A 364 -3.81 -11.26 2.03
N SER A 365 -4.01 -10.03 2.53
CA SER A 365 -3.33 -9.52 3.73
C SER A 365 -4.05 -10.00 4.99
N GLY A 366 -3.30 -10.31 6.05
CA GLY A 366 -3.87 -10.66 7.35
C GLY A 366 -4.29 -9.42 8.13
N VAL A 367 -5.46 -9.46 8.79
CA VAL A 367 -5.93 -8.38 9.68
C VAL A 367 -6.20 -8.95 11.05
N MET A 368 -5.66 -8.35 12.10
CA MET A 368 -5.94 -8.65 13.50
C MET A 368 -6.12 -7.34 14.27
N GLY A 369 -6.84 -7.34 15.39
CA GLY A 369 -7.04 -6.10 16.15
C GLY A 369 -7.79 -6.33 17.46
N ASN A 370 -7.74 -5.33 18.33
CA ASN A 370 -8.43 -5.31 19.62
C ASN A 370 -9.80 -4.62 19.56
N ASN A 371 -10.19 -4.06 18.40
CA ASN A 371 -11.47 -3.38 18.19
C ASN A 371 -12.13 -3.91 16.89
N GLN A 372 -13.28 -4.59 17.05
CA GLN A 372 -13.96 -5.23 15.91
C GLN A 372 -14.50 -4.21 14.91
N ASP A 373 -15.01 -3.06 15.35
CA ASP A 373 -15.54 -2.02 14.45
C ASP A 373 -14.44 -1.46 13.54
N LEU A 374 -13.22 -1.32 14.09
CA LEU A 374 -12.05 -0.91 13.29
C LEU A 374 -11.69 -2.00 12.26
N VAL A 375 -11.65 -3.26 12.67
CA VAL A 375 -11.36 -4.39 11.77
C VAL A 375 -12.43 -4.47 10.67
N ASP A 376 -13.71 -4.37 10.99
CA ASP A 376 -14.81 -4.42 10.02
C ASP A 376 -14.75 -3.25 9.03
N SER A 377 -14.34 -2.08 9.49
CA SER A 377 -14.12 -0.90 8.64
C SER A 377 -12.99 -1.11 7.63
N LEU A 378 -11.87 -1.73 8.06
CA LEU A 378 -10.76 -2.09 7.18
C LEU A 378 -11.15 -3.18 6.18
N LEU A 379 -11.90 -4.21 6.60
CA LEU A 379 -12.40 -5.25 5.71
C LEU A 379 -13.42 -4.69 4.71
N THR A 380 -14.20 -3.70 5.10
CA THR A 380 -15.12 -2.99 4.19
C THR A 380 -14.32 -2.18 3.16
N ALA A 381 -13.32 -1.44 3.60
CA ALA A 381 -12.41 -0.72 2.71
C ALA A 381 -11.71 -1.66 1.71
N SER A 382 -11.26 -2.82 2.18
CA SER A 382 -10.68 -3.88 1.36
C SER A 382 -11.61 -4.31 0.22
N ARG A 383 -12.87 -4.58 0.53
CA ARG A 383 -13.89 -4.96 -0.46
C ARG A 383 -14.20 -3.84 -1.45
N ASN A 384 -14.27 -2.59 -0.99
CA ASN A 384 -14.58 -1.43 -1.82
C ASN A 384 -13.56 -1.19 -2.95
N VAL A 385 -12.30 -1.58 -2.75
CA VAL A 385 -11.22 -1.38 -3.72
C VAL A 385 -10.66 -2.68 -4.30
N ASP A 386 -11.16 -3.84 -3.86
CA ASP A 386 -10.67 -5.18 -4.21
C ASP A 386 -9.17 -5.37 -3.86
N ASP A 387 -8.73 -4.76 -2.77
CA ASP A 387 -7.41 -4.99 -2.16
C ASP A 387 -7.60 -5.94 -0.97
N LYS A 388 -7.57 -7.25 -1.25
CA LYS A 388 -8.09 -8.31 -0.39
C LYS A 388 -7.38 -8.40 0.95
N ALA A 389 -8.17 -8.45 2.02
CA ALA A 389 -7.74 -8.68 3.38
C ALA A 389 -8.71 -9.63 4.10
N TRP A 390 -8.21 -10.37 5.08
CA TRP A 390 -9.00 -11.32 5.87
C TRP A 390 -8.63 -11.25 7.33
N GLN A 391 -9.65 -11.29 8.20
CA GLN A 391 -9.44 -11.28 9.64
C GLN A 391 -8.95 -12.64 10.13
N LEU A 392 -7.89 -12.60 10.96
CA LEU A 392 -7.41 -13.73 11.74
C LEU A 392 -7.73 -13.49 13.24
N PRO A 393 -7.93 -14.55 14.04
CA PRO A 393 -8.35 -14.40 15.43
C PRO A 393 -7.24 -13.79 16.31
N LEU A 394 -7.66 -13.03 17.33
CA LEU A 394 -6.79 -12.50 18.39
C LEU A 394 -7.42 -12.82 19.76
N PHE A 395 -7.36 -14.10 20.17
CA PHE A 395 -7.93 -14.53 21.44
C PHE A 395 -6.91 -14.48 22.56
N GLU A 396 -7.35 -14.20 23.80
CA GLU A 396 -6.50 -14.16 24.99
C GLU A 396 -5.71 -15.47 25.22
N THR A 397 -6.24 -16.61 24.79
CA THR A 397 -5.56 -17.90 24.89
C THR A 397 -4.22 -17.95 24.15
N TYR A 398 -4.00 -17.11 23.16
CA TYR A 398 -2.70 -17.03 22.48
C TYR A 398 -1.61 -16.37 23.34
N LYS A 399 -1.99 -15.59 24.36
CA LYS A 399 -1.04 -15.04 25.35
C LYS A 399 -0.33 -16.15 26.15
N ASP A 400 -0.96 -17.33 26.29
CA ASP A 400 -0.33 -18.49 26.93
C ASP A 400 0.94 -18.99 26.22
N GLN A 401 1.08 -18.70 24.94
CA GLN A 401 2.28 -19.00 24.15
C GLN A 401 3.41 -17.98 24.35
N LEU A 402 3.11 -16.83 24.96
CA LEU A 402 4.09 -15.74 25.18
C LEU A 402 4.47 -15.64 26.66
N LYS A 403 4.92 -16.77 27.23
CA LYS A 403 5.43 -16.86 28.60
C LYS A 403 6.92 -17.07 28.58
N SER A 404 7.66 -16.25 29.32
CA SER A 404 9.11 -16.38 29.54
C SER A 404 9.43 -16.73 30.98
N ASN A 405 10.50 -17.47 31.21
CA ASN A 405 11.06 -17.70 32.53
C ASN A 405 12.01 -16.57 32.99
N PHE A 406 12.41 -15.66 32.09
CA PHE A 406 13.47 -14.70 32.32
C PHE A 406 13.06 -13.25 32.08
N ALA A 407 11.92 -13.03 31.41
CA ALA A 407 11.37 -11.72 31.12
C ALA A 407 9.84 -11.73 31.25
N ASP A 408 9.20 -10.58 31.06
CA ASP A 408 7.74 -10.49 31.08
C ASP A 408 7.12 -11.29 29.94
N ILE A 409 7.69 -11.18 28.70
CA ILE A 409 7.26 -11.91 27.51
C ILE A 409 8.44 -12.29 26.62
N PRO A 410 8.37 -13.39 25.83
CA PRO A 410 9.33 -13.65 24.75
C PRO A 410 8.91 -12.95 23.46
N ASN A 411 9.85 -12.75 22.52
CA ASN A 411 9.53 -12.15 21.22
C ASN A 411 8.86 -13.12 20.23
N ILE A 412 8.86 -14.44 20.49
CA ILE A 412 8.19 -15.45 19.69
C ILE A 412 7.37 -16.40 20.58
N GLY A 413 6.28 -16.95 20.02
CA GLY A 413 5.52 -18.03 20.64
C GLY A 413 6.08 -19.40 20.29
N THR A 414 5.35 -20.43 20.70
CA THR A 414 5.62 -21.84 20.34
C THR A 414 5.34 -22.05 18.82
N PRO A 415 5.83 -23.15 18.20
CA PRO A 415 5.50 -23.48 16.83
C PRO A 415 3.98 -23.54 16.58
N GLY A 416 3.54 -22.89 15.52
CA GLY A 416 2.12 -22.76 15.14
C GLY A 416 1.56 -21.36 15.41
N ALA A 417 0.55 -20.97 14.62
CA ALA A 417 -0.13 -19.68 14.69
C ALA A 417 0.79 -18.44 14.63
N GLY A 418 1.92 -18.51 13.90
CA GLY A 418 2.99 -17.51 13.96
C GLY A 418 2.55 -16.06 13.70
N THR A 419 1.63 -15.82 12.75
CA THR A 419 1.10 -14.48 12.50
C THR A 419 0.21 -13.98 13.65
N ILE A 420 -0.58 -14.90 14.26
CA ILE A 420 -1.45 -14.57 15.38
C ILE A 420 -0.62 -14.28 16.65
N THR A 421 0.41 -15.09 16.94
CA THR A 421 1.27 -14.85 18.10
C THR A 421 2.12 -13.59 17.94
N ALA A 422 2.46 -13.22 16.70
CA ALA A 422 3.10 -11.93 16.41
C ALA A 422 2.17 -10.75 16.72
N ALA A 423 0.92 -10.80 16.27
CA ALA A 423 -0.08 -9.80 16.62
C ALA A 423 -0.41 -9.80 18.12
N THR A 424 -0.45 -10.99 18.76
CA THR A 424 -0.63 -11.11 20.22
C THR A 424 0.53 -10.44 20.97
N PHE A 425 1.78 -10.57 20.51
CA PHE A 425 2.90 -9.83 21.07
C PHE A 425 2.67 -8.31 20.97
N LEU A 426 2.25 -7.80 19.79
CA LEU A 426 1.99 -6.37 19.59
C LEU A 426 0.83 -5.88 20.47
N SER A 427 -0.16 -6.73 20.77
CA SER A 427 -1.33 -6.35 21.58
C SER A 427 -0.98 -5.91 23.01
N TYR A 428 0.16 -6.36 23.58
CA TYR A 428 0.64 -5.87 24.88
C TYR A 428 1.01 -4.38 24.87
N PHE A 429 1.22 -3.81 23.69
CA PHE A 429 1.67 -2.43 23.50
C PHE A 429 0.56 -1.52 22.95
N THR A 430 -0.67 -2.04 22.83
CA THR A 430 -1.79 -1.33 22.18
C THR A 430 -3.08 -1.33 23.00
N GLU A 431 -3.00 -1.62 24.31
CA GLU A 431 -4.15 -1.76 25.19
C GLU A 431 -4.91 -0.43 25.41
N ASP A 432 -4.25 0.72 25.25
CA ASP A 432 -4.76 2.04 25.58
C ASP A 432 -5.53 2.73 24.46
N TYR A 433 -5.66 2.08 23.27
CA TYR A 433 -6.34 2.63 22.11
C TYR A 433 -6.91 1.55 21.17
N SER A 434 -7.84 1.94 20.29
CA SER A 434 -8.32 1.07 19.22
C SER A 434 -7.21 0.78 18.23
N TRP A 435 -6.91 -0.50 18.00
CA TRP A 435 -5.77 -0.92 17.19
C TRP A 435 -6.13 -2.04 16.21
N ALA A 436 -5.52 -1.99 15.02
CA ALA A 436 -5.49 -3.08 14.06
C ALA A 436 -4.09 -3.24 13.45
N HIS A 437 -3.69 -4.49 13.25
CA HIS A 437 -2.47 -4.90 12.57
C HIS A 437 -2.78 -5.46 11.18
N LEU A 438 -2.03 -5.02 10.17
CA LEU A 438 -2.04 -5.58 8.82
C LEU A 438 -0.71 -6.31 8.55
N ASP A 439 -0.75 -7.65 8.53
CA ASP A 439 0.39 -8.46 8.07
C ASP A 439 0.35 -8.58 6.55
N ILE A 440 1.29 -7.91 5.89
CA ILE A 440 1.37 -7.79 4.43
C ILE A 440 2.51 -8.59 3.81
N ALA A 441 3.12 -9.51 4.57
CA ALA A 441 4.25 -10.31 4.09
C ALA A 441 3.95 -11.07 2.78
N GLY A 442 2.69 -11.49 2.57
CA GLY A 442 2.27 -12.17 1.34
C GLY A 442 1.94 -11.24 0.18
N THR A 443 1.64 -9.96 0.42
CA THR A 443 1.02 -9.08 -0.58
C THR A 443 1.87 -7.88 -1.00
N ALA A 444 2.90 -7.55 -0.21
CA ALA A 444 3.72 -6.36 -0.41
C ALA A 444 4.62 -6.42 -1.66
N TRP A 445 5.05 -7.61 -2.06
CA TRP A 445 5.87 -7.80 -3.27
C TRP A 445 5.48 -9.08 -4.01
N LYS A 446 5.96 -9.21 -5.24
CA LYS A 446 5.94 -10.42 -6.05
C LYS A 446 7.36 -10.95 -6.17
N SER A 447 7.49 -12.28 -6.21
CA SER A 447 8.74 -13.00 -6.41
C SER A 447 8.90 -13.51 -7.85
N GLY A 448 10.08 -14.04 -8.18
CA GLY A 448 10.34 -14.68 -9.47
C GLY A 448 10.43 -13.69 -10.63
N GLY A 449 9.84 -14.04 -11.79
CA GLY A 449 9.95 -13.25 -13.03
C GLY A 449 9.26 -11.87 -12.97
N GLU A 450 8.30 -11.70 -12.06
CA GLU A 450 7.59 -10.44 -11.82
C GLU A 450 8.05 -9.73 -10.54
N LYS A 451 9.27 -10.03 -10.05
CA LYS A 451 9.79 -9.49 -8.79
C LYS A 451 9.65 -7.98 -8.72
N GLY A 452 9.01 -7.50 -7.65
CA GLY A 452 8.82 -6.09 -7.38
C GLY A 452 7.73 -5.80 -6.37
N ALA A 453 7.82 -4.62 -5.75
CA ALA A 453 6.81 -4.13 -4.82
C ALA A 453 5.46 -3.89 -5.54
N THR A 454 4.36 -4.25 -4.88
CA THR A 454 3.00 -4.17 -5.44
C THR A 454 2.34 -2.81 -5.22
N GLY A 455 2.73 -2.09 -4.18
CA GLY A 455 2.04 -0.90 -3.68
C GLY A 455 0.80 -1.21 -2.85
N ARG A 456 0.60 -2.48 -2.43
CA ARG A 456 -0.45 -2.90 -1.50
C ARG A 456 0.04 -2.77 -0.05
N PRO A 457 -0.85 -2.44 0.90
CA PRO A 457 -2.28 -2.13 0.77
C PRO A 457 -2.60 -0.62 0.75
N VAL A 458 -1.87 0.20 0.00
CA VAL A 458 -2.18 1.64 -0.15
C VAL A 458 -3.65 1.87 -0.56
N PRO A 459 -4.25 1.12 -1.53
CA PRO A 459 -5.65 1.30 -1.91
C PRO A 459 -6.62 1.09 -0.74
N LEU A 460 -6.45 0.00 0.02
CA LEU A 460 -7.26 -0.33 1.19
C LEU A 460 -7.21 0.79 2.23
N LEU A 461 -5.99 1.21 2.61
CA LEU A 461 -5.80 2.23 3.64
C LEU A 461 -6.33 3.59 3.21
N LEU A 462 -6.10 4.00 1.96
CA LEU A 462 -6.62 5.25 1.45
C LEU A 462 -8.16 5.25 1.41
N ASN A 463 -8.79 4.12 1.04
CA ASN A 463 -10.24 3.98 1.09
C ASN A 463 -10.76 4.05 2.53
N TYR A 464 -10.08 3.40 3.48
CA TYR A 464 -10.43 3.51 4.90
C TYR A 464 -10.39 4.98 5.36
N LEU A 465 -9.28 5.70 5.10
CA LEU A 465 -9.10 7.09 5.52
C LEU A 465 -10.13 8.05 4.91
N ARG A 466 -10.55 7.79 3.67
CA ARG A 466 -11.62 8.58 3.00
C ARG A 466 -13.00 8.39 3.65
N ASN A 467 -13.21 7.33 4.40
CA ASN A 467 -14.48 6.96 5.03
C ASN A 467 -14.46 7.09 6.56
N VAL A 468 -13.35 7.54 7.17
CA VAL A 468 -13.27 7.85 8.61
C VAL A 468 -14.19 9.04 8.91
N LYS A 469 -15.12 8.83 9.86
CA LYS A 469 -16.06 9.87 10.35
C LYS A 469 -15.53 10.54 11.59
#